data_1e47163ac134a286ee76bc9b8fea97c4
#
_entry.id   1e47163ac134a286ee76bc9b8fea97c4
#
_cell.length_a   1.000
_cell.length_b   1.000
_cell.length_c   1.000
_cell.angle_alpha   90.00
_cell.angle_beta   90.00
_cell.angle_gamma   90.00
#
_symmetry.space_group_name_H-M   'P 1'
#
loop_
_entity.id
_entity.type
_entity.pdbx_description
1 polymer ?
#
loop_
_entity_poly.entity_id
_entity_poly.type
_entity_poly.pdbx_seq_one_letter_code
_entity_poly.pdbx_strand_id
1 'polypeptide(L)'
;MGESIFGAVLGRTLVIVSDAHLGVASPDTEEALLEFFDAVPGLGDCLLINGDLFDFWFTYSRVIPRRGFHVAAALARLRRRVPIVMVGGNHDRWDRDFWERDLGLCFNPHRATFQIGNRTVTAIHGDGLAEPRWQAKLIHRVIQHPATAAVYRVLHPDFGLRLVDMLSPVLGDHTMDQAKLTRAAARQRAWAEQLLSTEADIGLLVMGHTHQPMLAETTPGRMYLNPGAWFDGQRYAVATDSDAELCTFRPSS
;
A
#
# COMPACT_ATOMS: atom_id res chain seq x y z
N MET A 1 7.78 12.55 13.74
CA MET A 1 6.37 12.62 14.21
C MET A 1 5.59 13.17 13.01
N GLY A 2 5.14 12.29 12.11
CA GLY A 2 4.33 12.70 10.97
C GLY A 2 2.98 13.21 11.48
N GLU A 3 2.62 14.42 11.15
CA GLU A 3 1.28 14.93 11.40
C GLU A 3 0.30 14.01 10.68
N SER A 4 -0.54 13.32 11.45
CA SER A 4 -1.75 12.70 10.91
C SER A 4 -2.47 13.77 10.13
N ILE A 5 -2.84 13.50 8.85
CA ILE A 5 -3.64 14.41 8.01
C ILE A 5 -5.08 14.42 8.56
N PHE A 6 -5.23 14.59 9.87
CA PHE A 6 -6.53 14.63 10.52
C PHE A 6 -7.29 15.86 10.03
N GLY A 7 -8.37 15.63 9.29
CA GLY A 7 -9.32 16.66 8.88
C GLY A 7 -9.05 17.33 7.53
N ALA A 8 -7.99 17.01 6.80
CA ALA A 8 -7.83 17.51 5.44
C ALA A 8 -8.76 16.74 4.47
N VAL A 9 -9.61 17.48 3.77
CA VAL A 9 -10.37 16.94 2.63
C VAL A 9 -9.43 16.87 1.44
N LEU A 10 -9.10 15.67 0.97
CA LEU A 10 -8.15 15.45 -0.14
C LEU A 10 -8.83 15.59 -1.50
N GLY A 11 -10.10 15.25 -1.60
CA GLY A 11 -10.87 15.26 -2.82
C GLY A 11 -12.27 14.70 -2.61
N ARG A 12 -12.95 14.32 -3.68
CA ARG A 12 -14.28 13.70 -3.66
C ARG A 12 -14.27 12.27 -4.19
N THR A 13 -13.33 11.95 -5.09
CA THR A 13 -13.22 10.65 -5.74
C THR A 13 -11.81 10.11 -5.54
N LEU A 14 -11.70 9.11 -4.68
CA LEU A 14 -10.44 8.45 -4.32
C LEU A 14 -10.19 7.26 -5.21
N VAL A 15 -9.06 7.27 -5.92
CA VAL A 15 -8.52 6.10 -6.61
C VAL A 15 -7.61 5.34 -5.64
N ILE A 16 -7.72 4.01 -5.58
CA ILE A 16 -7.03 3.18 -4.58
C ILE A 16 -6.30 2.06 -5.28
N VAL A 17 -4.99 1.94 -5.05
CA VAL A 17 -4.16 0.82 -5.53
C VAL A 17 -3.34 0.25 -4.38
N SER A 18 -3.05 -1.05 -4.40
CA SER A 18 -2.28 -1.77 -3.38
C SER A 18 -1.52 -2.94 -3.99
N ASP A 19 -0.48 -3.40 -3.30
CA ASP A 19 0.17 -4.69 -3.58
C ASP A 19 0.62 -4.82 -5.05
N ALA A 20 1.48 -3.92 -5.52
CA ALA A 20 2.03 -3.99 -6.87
C ALA A 20 3.30 -4.87 -6.94
N HIS A 21 4.04 -5.02 -5.83
CA HIS A 21 5.23 -5.85 -5.70
C HIS A 21 6.22 -5.69 -6.86
N LEU A 22 6.48 -4.45 -7.25
CA LEU A 22 7.40 -4.15 -8.34
C LEU A 22 8.81 -4.63 -8.00
N GLY A 23 9.43 -5.28 -8.97
CA GLY A 23 10.76 -5.90 -8.81
C GLY A 23 10.71 -7.42 -8.78
N VAL A 24 9.59 -8.04 -8.40
CA VAL A 24 9.31 -9.49 -8.51
C VAL A 24 8.20 -9.75 -9.52
N ALA A 25 7.22 -8.85 -9.61
CA ALA A 25 6.20 -8.88 -10.65
C ALA A 25 6.82 -8.75 -12.07
N SER A 26 6.07 -9.16 -13.09
CA SER A 26 6.53 -9.05 -14.48
C SER A 26 6.81 -7.59 -14.88
N PRO A 27 7.70 -7.32 -15.83
CA PRO A 27 7.92 -5.97 -16.36
C PRO A 27 6.64 -5.29 -16.83
N ASP A 28 5.72 -6.04 -17.43
CA ASP A 28 4.42 -5.55 -17.90
C ASP A 28 3.57 -4.97 -16.77
N THR A 29 3.79 -5.45 -15.54
CA THR A 29 3.10 -4.93 -14.33
C THR A 29 3.53 -3.49 -14.01
N GLU A 30 4.83 -3.18 -14.19
CA GLU A 30 5.35 -1.82 -13.99
C GLU A 30 4.86 -0.89 -15.11
N GLU A 31 4.90 -1.33 -16.38
CA GLU A 31 4.41 -0.54 -17.52
C GLU A 31 2.93 -0.21 -17.35
N ALA A 32 2.10 -1.22 -17.04
CA ALA A 32 0.69 -1.01 -16.76
C ALA A 32 0.45 -0.03 -15.59
N LEU A 33 1.30 -0.07 -14.55
CA LEU A 33 1.18 0.86 -13.43
C LEU A 33 1.55 2.30 -13.81
N LEU A 34 2.53 2.48 -14.68
CA LEU A 34 2.89 3.80 -15.20
C LEU A 34 1.76 4.39 -16.04
N GLU A 35 1.13 3.60 -16.93
CA GLU A 35 -0.06 4.02 -17.68
C GLU A 35 -1.24 4.34 -16.74
N PHE A 36 -1.45 3.52 -15.72
CA PHE A 36 -2.48 3.78 -14.71
C PHE A 36 -2.26 5.10 -13.99
N PHE A 37 -1.03 5.43 -13.59
CA PHE A 37 -0.74 6.72 -12.95
C PHE A 37 -1.04 7.90 -13.87
N ASP A 38 -0.80 7.77 -15.16
CA ASP A 38 -1.18 8.79 -16.13
C ASP A 38 -2.71 8.93 -16.29
N ALA A 39 -3.45 7.83 -16.11
CA ALA A 39 -4.91 7.79 -16.17
C ALA A 39 -5.60 8.28 -14.89
N VAL A 40 -4.95 8.22 -13.71
CA VAL A 40 -5.54 8.56 -12.40
C VAL A 40 -6.29 9.90 -12.41
N PRO A 41 -5.79 11.01 -13.01
CA PRO A 41 -6.54 12.27 -13.01
C PRO A 41 -7.84 12.27 -13.80
N GLY A 42 -8.08 11.24 -14.63
CA GLY A 42 -9.35 10.99 -15.31
C GLY A 42 -10.27 10.05 -14.53
N LEU A 43 -9.73 9.31 -13.56
CA LEU A 43 -10.46 8.35 -12.74
C LEU A 43 -10.92 8.95 -11.40
N GLY A 44 -10.17 9.93 -10.88
CA GLY A 44 -10.48 10.57 -9.61
C GLY A 44 -9.61 11.80 -9.37
N ASP A 45 -9.82 12.44 -8.24
CA ASP A 45 -9.16 13.69 -7.85
C ASP A 45 -8.14 13.53 -6.70
N CYS A 46 -8.00 12.30 -6.16
CA CYS A 46 -6.94 11.93 -5.22
C CYS A 46 -6.59 10.43 -5.35
N LEU A 47 -5.35 10.07 -4.94
CA LEU A 47 -4.83 8.71 -5.02
C LEU A 47 -4.40 8.20 -3.64
N LEU A 48 -4.78 6.96 -3.31
CA LEU A 48 -4.23 6.18 -2.20
C LEU A 48 -3.40 5.03 -2.75
N ILE A 49 -2.13 4.97 -2.35
CA ILE A 49 -1.26 3.80 -2.51
C ILE A 49 -1.21 3.10 -1.15
N ASN A 50 -1.86 1.94 -1.04
CA ASN A 50 -2.06 1.28 0.25
C ASN A 50 -1.05 0.16 0.54
N GLY A 51 0.23 0.47 0.39
CA GLY A 51 1.36 -0.39 0.73
C GLY A 51 1.77 -1.39 -0.34
N ASP A 52 2.95 -1.95 -0.16
CA ASP A 52 3.59 -2.95 -1.01
C ASP A 52 3.61 -2.57 -2.50
N LEU A 53 3.95 -1.29 -2.76
CA LEU A 53 4.20 -0.79 -4.11
C LEU A 53 5.42 -1.51 -4.72
N PHE A 54 6.44 -1.74 -3.91
CA PHE A 54 7.65 -2.48 -4.29
C PHE A 54 7.75 -3.77 -3.46
N ASP A 55 8.34 -4.81 -4.06
CA ASP A 55 8.68 -6.03 -3.32
C ASP A 55 9.77 -5.78 -2.28
N PHE A 56 10.62 -4.81 -2.52
CA PHE A 56 11.56 -4.28 -1.56
C PHE A 56 11.92 -2.84 -1.88
N TRP A 57 11.64 -1.93 -0.94
CA TRP A 57 12.04 -0.53 -1.01
C TRP A 57 12.83 -0.12 0.22
N PHE A 58 14.03 0.38 -0.03
CA PHE A 58 14.91 0.84 1.03
C PHE A 58 15.72 2.03 0.55
N THR A 59 15.66 3.16 1.25
CA THR A 59 16.43 4.34 0.90
C THR A 59 17.63 4.53 1.82
N TYR A 60 18.74 4.88 1.22
CA TYR A 60 19.92 5.37 1.91
C TYR A 60 19.85 6.91 2.02
N SER A 61 20.80 7.52 2.75
CA SER A 61 20.80 8.98 2.91
C SER A 61 21.06 9.74 1.61
N ARG A 62 21.64 9.11 0.59
CA ARG A 62 22.05 9.75 -0.69
C ARG A 62 21.80 8.87 -1.91
N VAL A 63 21.19 7.72 -1.76
CA VAL A 63 20.99 6.74 -2.84
C VAL A 63 19.61 6.13 -2.75
N ILE A 64 18.93 6.05 -3.88
CA ILE A 64 17.66 5.35 -4.05
C ILE A 64 17.85 4.13 -4.96
N PRO A 65 17.00 3.09 -4.84
CA PRO A 65 17.04 1.93 -5.73
C PRO A 65 16.76 2.30 -7.19
N ARG A 66 17.60 1.81 -8.12
CA ARG A 66 17.38 2.05 -9.56
C ARG A 66 16.07 1.45 -10.08
N ARG A 67 15.67 0.30 -9.53
CA ARG A 67 14.45 -0.43 -9.94
C ARG A 67 13.16 0.38 -9.78
N GLY A 68 13.12 1.33 -8.84
CA GLY A 68 11.94 2.17 -8.63
C GLY A 68 11.99 3.55 -9.29
N PHE A 69 13.00 3.84 -10.10
CA PHE A 69 13.22 5.19 -10.62
C PHE A 69 12.06 5.71 -11.47
N HIS A 70 11.55 4.91 -12.41
CA HIS A 70 10.46 5.33 -13.30
C HIS A 70 9.17 5.58 -12.53
N VAL A 71 8.85 4.71 -11.58
CA VAL A 71 7.68 4.82 -10.71
C VAL A 71 7.77 6.04 -9.80
N ALA A 72 8.92 6.28 -9.15
CA ALA A 72 9.15 7.47 -8.35
C ALA A 72 9.02 8.75 -9.19
N ALA A 73 9.55 8.76 -10.41
CA ALA A 73 9.42 9.88 -11.34
C ALA A 73 7.97 10.10 -11.79
N ALA A 74 7.20 9.03 -12.02
CA ALA A 74 5.78 9.12 -12.36
C ALA A 74 4.97 9.70 -11.19
N LEU A 75 5.21 9.24 -9.96
CA LEU A 75 4.57 9.77 -8.75
C LEU A 75 4.92 11.25 -8.51
N ALA A 76 6.18 11.64 -8.70
CA ALA A 76 6.59 13.05 -8.62
C ALA A 76 5.89 13.96 -9.64
N ARG A 77 5.54 13.44 -10.82
CA ARG A 77 4.72 14.17 -11.81
C ARG A 77 3.24 14.18 -11.41
N LEU A 78 2.70 13.01 -11.04
CA LEU A 78 1.29 12.84 -10.72
C LEU A 78 0.85 13.71 -9.53
N ARG A 79 1.68 13.81 -8.47
CA ARG A 79 1.37 14.64 -7.29
C ARG A 79 1.13 16.12 -7.59
N ARG A 80 1.59 16.61 -8.75
CA ARG A 80 1.32 17.99 -9.18
C ARG A 80 -0.09 18.19 -9.72
N ARG A 81 -0.79 17.09 -10.00
CA ARG A 81 -2.15 17.05 -10.57
C ARG A 81 -3.18 16.61 -9.55
N VAL A 82 -2.84 15.64 -8.71
CA VAL A 82 -3.72 15.10 -7.66
C VAL A 82 -2.92 14.88 -6.38
N PRO A 83 -3.50 15.09 -5.19
CA PRO A 83 -2.89 14.70 -3.93
C PRO A 83 -2.74 13.18 -3.85
N ILE A 84 -1.60 12.72 -3.30
CA ILE A 84 -1.28 11.32 -3.15
C ILE A 84 -1.03 11.02 -1.67
N VAL A 85 -1.79 10.08 -1.13
CA VAL A 85 -1.53 9.46 0.17
C VAL A 85 -0.88 8.11 -0.06
N MET A 86 0.16 7.80 0.69
CA MET A 86 0.79 6.48 0.69
C MET A 86 0.87 5.94 2.10
N VAL A 87 0.43 4.71 2.28
CA VAL A 87 0.62 3.93 3.51
C VAL A 87 1.74 2.92 3.25
N GLY A 88 2.65 2.76 4.19
CA GLY A 88 3.73 1.77 4.06
C GLY A 88 3.21 0.35 4.24
N GLY A 89 3.61 -0.55 3.37
CA GLY A 89 3.44 -1.98 3.53
C GLY A 89 4.61 -2.62 4.31
N ASN A 90 4.63 -3.94 4.37
CA ASN A 90 5.75 -4.64 5.02
C ASN A 90 7.03 -4.64 4.16
N HIS A 91 6.92 -4.34 2.88
CA HIS A 91 8.03 -4.34 1.91
C HIS A 91 8.60 -2.96 1.62
N ASP A 92 7.90 -1.86 1.85
CA ASP A 92 8.28 -0.53 1.37
C ASP A 92 8.20 0.60 2.41
N ARG A 93 8.12 0.29 3.70
CA ARG A 93 8.03 1.31 4.76
C ARG A 93 9.36 1.97 5.16
N TRP A 94 10.51 1.56 4.56
CA TRP A 94 11.85 1.98 4.96
C TRP A 94 12.39 3.09 4.07
N ASP A 95 11.59 4.11 3.90
CA ASP A 95 11.76 5.17 2.91
C ASP A 95 12.67 6.32 3.37
N ARG A 96 12.95 6.46 4.70
CA ARG A 96 13.74 7.56 5.28
C ARG A 96 13.35 8.94 4.73
N ASP A 97 12.08 9.29 4.84
CA ASP A 97 11.51 10.55 4.41
C ASP A 97 11.50 10.78 2.88
N PHE A 98 11.83 9.75 2.07
CA PHE A 98 11.91 9.88 0.62
C PHE A 98 10.53 10.23 0.02
N TRP A 99 9.48 9.51 0.43
CA TRP A 99 8.14 9.74 -0.09
C TRP A 99 7.62 11.12 0.27
N GLU A 100 7.87 11.54 1.50
CA GLU A 100 7.36 12.79 2.03
C GLU A 100 8.23 13.99 1.61
N ARG A 101 9.54 13.95 1.90
CA ARG A 101 10.43 15.08 1.70
C ARG A 101 10.89 15.25 0.25
N ASP A 102 11.25 14.16 -0.43
CA ASP A 102 11.83 14.23 -1.76
C ASP A 102 10.75 14.20 -2.85
N LEU A 103 9.69 13.41 -2.69
CA LEU A 103 8.56 13.38 -3.62
C LEU A 103 7.39 14.26 -3.20
N GLY A 104 7.26 14.61 -1.91
CA GLY A 104 6.18 15.43 -1.36
C GLY A 104 4.83 14.73 -1.36
N LEU A 105 4.81 13.42 -1.16
CA LEU A 105 3.60 12.65 -0.91
C LEU A 105 3.19 12.78 0.55
N CYS A 106 1.94 12.48 0.87
CA CYS A 106 1.51 12.29 2.26
C CYS A 106 1.78 10.84 2.66
N PHE A 107 2.91 10.57 3.29
CA PHE A 107 3.30 9.21 3.68
C PHE A 107 3.05 8.93 5.16
N ASN A 108 2.50 7.75 5.46
CA ASN A 108 2.46 7.22 6.81
C ASN A 108 2.86 5.73 6.81
N PRO A 109 3.83 5.30 7.61
CA PRO A 109 4.31 3.92 7.59
C PRO A 109 3.31 2.89 8.13
N HIS A 110 2.22 3.31 8.78
CA HIS A 110 1.31 2.39 9.48
C HIS A 110 -0.17 2.63 9.19
N ARG A 111 -0.63 3.87 9.32
CA ARG A 111 -2.05 4.21 9.20
C ARG A 111 -2.20 5.65 8.74
N ALA A 112 -2.99 5.88 7.71
CA ALA A 112 -3.41 7.21 7.29
C ALA A 112 -4.92 7.38 7.53
N THR A 113 -5.32 8.57 8.01
CA THR A 113 -6.73 8.94 8.13
C THR A 113 -6.94 10.31 7.52
N PHE A 114 -7.88 10.42 6.59
CA PHE A 114 -8.18 11.64 5.83
C PHE A 114 -9.65 11.64 5.40
N GLN A 115 -10.10 12.71 4.74
CA GLN A 115 -11.47 12.81 4.25
C GLN A 115 -11.55 12.87 2.72
N ILE A 116 -12.60 12.25 2.16
CA ILE A 116 -13.06 12.43 0.79
C ILE A 116 -14.51 12.91 0.86
N GLY A 117 -14.80 14.12 0.36
CA GLY A 117 -16.09 14.74 0.63
C GLY A 117 -16.39 14.77 2.14
N ASN A 118 -17.48 14.14 2.54
CA ASN A 118 -17.90 14.03 3.95
C ASN A 118 -17.52 12.68 4.60
N ARG A 119 -16.81 11.81 3.89
CA ARG A 119 -16.49 10.46 4.35
C ARG A 119 -15.08 10.40 4.91
N THR A 120 -14.94 9.93 6.14
CA THR A 120 -13.64 9.63 6.73
C THR A 120 -13.12 8.30 6.20
N VAL A 121 -11.94 8.33 5.59
CA VAL A 121 -11.20 7.16 5.11
C VAL A 121 -10.08 6.87 6.07
N THR A 122 -9.98 5.62 6.49
CA THR A 122 -8.81 5.09 7.20
C THR A 122 -8.16 4.02 6.35
N ALA A 123 -6.88 4.18 6.07
CA ALA A 123 -6.08 3.24 5.31
C ALA A 123 -5.02 2.59 6.19
N ILE A 124 -4.93 1.26 6.13
CA ILE A 124 -3.97 0.43 6.85
C ILE A 124 -3.56 -0.68 5.89
N HIS A 125 -2.27 -0.96 5.72
CA HIS A 125 -1.88 -2.04 4.81
C HIS A 125 -2.41 -3.40 5.27
N GLY A 126 -2.27 -3.74 6.56
CA GLY A 126 -2.88 -4.94 7.15
C GLY A 126 -1.91 -6.06 7.49
N ASP A 127 -0.61 -5.83 7.29
CA ASP A 127 0.44 -6.77 7.68
C ASP A 127 0.42 -7.08 9.19
N GLY A 128 0.66 -8.34 9.54
CA GLY A 128 0.65 -8.81 10.92
C GLY A 128 -0.72 -9.06 11.54
N LEU A 129 -1.82 -8.58 10.94
CA LEU A 129 -3.18 -8.79 11.46
C LEU A 129 -3.72 -10.18 11.17
N ALA A 130 -3.37 -10.73 10.00
CA ALA A 130 -3.80 -12.05 9.55
C ALA A 130 -2.84 -13.18 9.95
N GLU A 131 -1.67 -12.87 10.52
CA GLU A 131 -0.60 -13.83 10.81
C GLU A 131 -0.88 -14.60 12.13
N PRO A 132 -1.14 -15.94 12.05
CA PRO A 132 -1.45 -16.72 13.25
C PRO A 132 -0.21 -17.16 14.01
N ARG A 133 0.98 -17.18 13.39
CA ARG A 133 2.21 -17.75 13.95
C ARG A 133 3.01 -16.69 14.69
N TRP A 134 3.25 -16.92 15.98
CA TRP A 134 4.04 -16.00 16.80
C TRP A 134 5.48 -15.86 16.30
N GLN A 135 6.06 -16.93 15.70
CA GLN A 135 7.41 -16.87 15.10
C GLN A 135 7.46 -15.90 13.91
N ALA A 136 6.46 -15.94 13.03
CA ALA A 136 6.37 -15.01 11.91
C ALA A 136 6.20 -13.57 12.41
N LYS A 137 5.35 -13.36 13.43
CA LYS A 137 5.23 -12.04 14.09
C LYS A 137 6.56 -11.55 14.69
N LEU A 138 7.35 -12.46 15.25
CA LEU A 138 8.67 -12.12 15.79
C LEU A 138 9.65 -11.75 14.69
N ILE A 139 9.71 -12.53 13.61
CA ILE A 139 10.55 -12.25 12.43
C ILE A 139 10.16 -10.90 11.82
N HIS A 140 8.88 -10.66 11.58
CA HIS A 140 8.38 -9.38 11.11
C HIS A 140 8.79 -8.22 12.03
N ARG A 141 8.66 -8.39 13.34
CA ARG A 141 9.06 -7.37 14.32
C ARG A 141 10.57 -7.09 14.29
N VAL A 142 11.40 -8.12 14.13
CA VAL A 142 12.87 -7.97 14.01
C VAL A 142 13.23 -7.28 12.70
N ILE A 143 12.65 -7.71 11.58
CA ILE A 143 12.88 -7.07 10.27
C ILE A 143 12.42 -5.61 10.31
N GLN A 144 11.28 -5.32 10.91
CA GLN A 144 10.71 -3.97 10.98
C GLN A 144 11.35 -3.09 12.06
N HIS A 145 12.25 -3.60 12.87
CA HIS A 145 12.87 -2.82 13.93
C HIS A 145 13.82 -1.73 13.38
N PRO A 146 13.76 -0.49 13.86
CA PRO A 146 14.61 0.61 13.38
C PRO A 146 16.12 0.29 13.43
N ALA A 147 16.56 -0.52 14.40
CA ALA A 147 17.94 -0.96 14.49
C ALA A 147 18.35 -1.85 13.30
N THR A 148 17.45 -2.71 12.80
CA THR A 148 17.70 -3.53 11.60
C THR A 148 17.91 -2.64 10.38
N ALA A 149 17.08 -1.61 10.21
CA ALA A 149 17.27 -0.60 9.17
C ALA A 149 18.59 0.16 9.33
N ALA A 150 18.98 0.51 10.56
CA ALA A 150 20.23 1.21 10.82
C ALA A 150 21.45 0.34 10.45
N VAL A 151 21.42 -0.94 10.81
CA VAL A 151 22.47 -1.91 10.44
C VAL A 151 22.52 -2.11 8.91
N TYR A 152 21.36 -2.29 8.27
CA TYR A 152 21.28 -2.44 6.81
C TYR A 152 21.85 -1.22 6.07
N ARG A 153 21.66 0.00 6.59
CA ARG A 153 22.20 1.24 5.99
C ARG A 153 23.72 1.34 6.00
N VAL A 154 24.41 0.57 6.83
CA VAL A 154 25.89 0.53 6.84
C VAL A 154 26.44 -0.35 5.71
N LEU A 155 25.62 -1.24 5.17
CA LEU A 155 26.00 -2.09 4.05
C LEU A 155 26.11 -1.26 2.76
N HIS A 156 27.07 -1.63 1.91
CA HIS A 156 27.12 -1.07 0.56
C HIS A 156 25.80 -1.38 -0.17
N PRO A 157 25.17 -0.39 -0.86
CA PRO A 157 23.86 -0.59 -1.50
C PRO A 157 23.77 -1.83 -2.38
N ASP A 158 24.78 -2.06 -3.24
CA ASP A 158 24.79 -3.24 -4.13
C ASP A 158 24.86 -4.56 -3.37
N PHE A 159 25.59 -4.58 -2.24
CA PHE A 159 25.66 -5.78 -1.40
C PHE A 159 24.34 -6.00 -0.66
N GLY A 160 23.76 -4.94 -0.11
CA GLY A 160 22.46 -4.99 0.55
C GLY A 160 21.34 -5.48 -0.39
N LEU A 161 21.26 -4.97 -1.61
CA LEU A 161 20.28 -5.40 -2.61
C LEU A 161 20.48 -6.87 -3.02
N ARG A 162 21.74 -7.30 -3.25
CA ARG A 162 22.03 -8.73 -3.54
C ARG A 162 21.62 -9.65 -2.39
N LEU A 163 21.83 -9.22 -1.16
CA LEU A 163 21.41 -9.99 0.02
C LEU A 163 19.89 -10.14 0.06
N VAL A 164 19.14 -9.08 -0.24
CA VAL A 164 17.68 -9.15 -0.34
C VAL A 164 17.24 -10.04 -1.49
N ASP A 165 17.80 -9.89 -2.69
CA ASP A 165 17.48 -10.75 -3.84
C ASP A 165 17.72 -12.24 -3.51
N MET A 166 18.76 -12.57 -2.72
CA MET A 166 19.06 -13.93 -2.28
C MET A 166 18.07 -14.44 -1.21
N LEU A 167 17.59 -13.57 -0.33
CA LEU A 167 16.69 -13.93 0.76
C LEU A 167 15.20 -13.86 0.38
N SER A 168 14.85 -13.08 -0.64
CA SER A 168 13.46 -12.88 -1.09
C SER A 168 12.72 -14.20 -1.37
N PRO A 169 13.29 -15.23 -2.01
CA PRO A 169 12.60 -16.51 -2.20
C PRO A 169 12.27 -17.24 -0.90
N VAL A 170 13.01 -16.96 0.17
CA VAL A 170 12.82 -17.59 1.50
C VAL A 170 11.90 -16.77 2.39
N LEU A 171 11.93 -15.45 2.25
CA LEU A 171 11.17 -14.49 3.06
C LEU A 171 9.89 -14.02 2.38
N GLY A 172 9.83 -14.11 1.06
CA GLY A 172 8.68 -13.67 0.27
C GLY A 172 7.54 -14.70 0.32
N ASP A 173 6.37 -14.23 0.62
CA ASP A 173 5.15 -15.05 0.74
C ASP A 173 4.44 -15.25 -0.63
N HIS A 174 5.20 -15.11 -1.74
CA HIS A 174 4.68 -15.12 -3.12
C HIS A 174 4.06 -16.46 -3.55
N THR A 175 4.24 -17.52 -2.76
CA THR A 175 3.70 -18.87 -3.04
C THR A 175 2.65 -19.30 -2.03
N MET A 176 1.93 -18.35 -1.43
CA MET A 176 0.87 -18.75 -0.48
C MET A 176 -0.21 -19.58 -1.17
N ASP A 177 -0.47 -20.75 -0.61
CA ASP A 177 -1.60 -21.60 -0.97
C ASP A 177 -2.90 -20.78 -0.91
N GLN A 178 -3.73 -20.88 -1.94
CA GLN A 178 -5.00 -20.17 -2.05
C GLN A 178 -5.89 -20.33 -0.79
N ALA A 179 -5.83 -21.50 -0.15
CA ALA A 179 -6.56 -21.74 1.10
C ALA A 179 -6.00 -20.91 2.27
N LYS A 180 -4.70 -20.61 2.29
CA LYS A 180 -4.10 -19.73 3.31
C LYS A 180 -4.49 -18.28 3.06
N LEU A 181 -4.46 -17.82 1.79
CA LEU A 181 -4.89 -16.48 1.41
C LEU A 181 -6.35 -16.23 1.80
N THR A 182 -7.24 -17.18 1.48
CA THR A 182 -8.67 -17.08 1.86
C THR A 182 -8.86 -16.99 3.38
N ARG A 183 -8.11 -17.79 4.16
CA ARG A 183 -8.16 -17.71 5.63
C ARG A 183 -7.60 -16.39 6.17
N ALA A 184 -6.54 -15.88 5.56
CA ALA A 184 -5.96 -14.58 5.93
C ALA A 184 -6.96 -13.45 5.65
N ALA A 185 -7.59 -13.46 4.47
CA ALA A 185 -8.63 -12.49 4.10
C ALA A 185 -9.84 -12.54 5.05
N ALA A 186 -10.29 -13.75 5.43
CA ALA A 186 -11.39 -13.89 6.39
C ALA A 186 -11.05 -13.32 7.78
N ARG A 187 -9.81 -13.51 8.26
CA ARG A 187 -9.36 -12.93 9.53
C ARG A 187 -9.22 -11.41 9.45
N GLN A 188 -8.67 -10.91 8.35
CA GLN A 188 -8.55 -9.48 8.12
C GLN A 188 -9.93 -8.82 8.08
N ARG A 189 -10.90 -9.45 7.41
CA ARG A 189 -12.28 -9.00 7.41
C ARG A 189 -12.89 -8.94 8.81
N ALA A 190 -12.77 -10.00 9.60
CA ALA A 190 -13.29 -10.04 10.96
C ALA A 190 -12.66 -8.93 11.85
N TRP A 191 -11.36 -8.68 11.68
CA TRP A 191 -10.69 -7.58 12.35
C TRP A 191 -11.21 -6.21 11.88
N ALA A 192 -11.44 -6.03 10.57
CA ALA A 192 -12.00 -4.82 10.00
C ALA A 192 -13.41 -4.53 10.53
N GLU A 193 -14.25 -5.56 10.61
CA GLU A 193 -15.60 -5.48 11.18
C GLU A 193 -15.56 -5.03 12.65
N GLN A 194 -14.63 -5.59 13.44
CA GLN A 194 -14.44 -5.19 14.82
C GLN A 194 -13.96 -3.72 14.93
N LEU A 195 -13.00 -3.31 14.12
CA LEU A 195 -12.51 -1.93 14.13
C LEU A 195 -13.63 -0.95 13.77
N LEU A 196 -14.37 -1.23 12.69
CA LEU A 196 -15.48 -0.40 12.25
C LEU A 196 -16.64 -0.34 13.27
N SER A 197 -16.80 -1.37 14.11
CA SER A 197 -17.78 -1.34 15.19
C SER A 197 -17.35 -0.47 16.37
N THR A 198 -16.05 -0.30 16.60
CA THR A 198 -15.49 0.44 17.75
C THR A 198 -15.12 1.88 17.41
N GLU A 199 -14.59 2.15 16.20
CA GLU A 199 -14.24 3.49 15.74
C GLU A 199 -15.37 4.07 14.88
N ALA A 200 -16.29 4.79 15.52
CA ALA A 200 -17.51 5.30 14.88
C ALA A 200 -17.27 6.31 13.76
N ASP A 201 -16.14 6.98 13.76
CA ASP A 201 -15.80 8.04 12.81
C ASP A 201 -15.30 7.51 11.44
N ILE A 202 -14.98 6.21 11.34
CA ILE A 202 -14.52 5.61 10.08
C ILE A 202 -15.72 5.30 9.19
N GLY A 203 -15.81 5.96 8.03
CA GLY A 203 -16.79 5.67 6.98
C GLY A 203 -16.29 4.64 5.96
N LEU A 204 -14.98 4.63 5.68
CA LEU A 204 -14.34 3.66 4.77
C LEU A 204 -13.01 3.18 5.37
N LEU A 205 -12.89 1.88 5.60
CA LEU A 205 -11.64 1.24 5.97
C LEU A 205 -11.03 0.55 4.75
N VAL A 206 -9.84 0.98 4.33
CA VAL A 206 -9.09 0.39 3.23
C VAL A 206 -7.95 -0.46 3.77
N MET A 207 -7.85 -1.70 3.27
CA MET A 207 -6.75 -2.60 3.58
C MET A 207 -6.22 -3.29 2.31
N GLY A 208 -4.98 -3.77 2.32
CA GLY A 208 -4.30 -4.56 1.27
C GLY A 208 -3.82 -5.90 1.81
N HIS A 209 -2.57 -6.29 1.47
CA HIS A 209 -1.79 -7.40 2.04
C HIS A 209 -2.31 -8.82 1.75
N THR A 210 -3.59 -9.06 1.81
CA THR A 210 -4.16 -10.40 1.55
C THR A 210 -4.39 -10.68 0.07
N HIS A 211 -4.19 -9.69 -0.80
CA HIS A 211 -4.35 -9.76 -2.26
C HIS A 211 -5.76 -10.19 -2.73
N GLN A 212 -6.71 -10.32 -1.81
CA GLN A 212 -8.07 -10.75 -2.11
C GLN A 212 -9.01 -9.54 -2.21
N PRO A 213 -9.51 -9.22 -3.41
CA PRO A 213 -10.42 -8.10 -3.55
C PRO A 213 -11.70 -8.33 -2.74
N MET A 214 -12.10 -7.32 -2.01
CA MET A 214 -13.30 -7.38 -1.18
C MET A 214 -13.89 -5.99 -0.99
N LEU A 215 -15.18 -5.91 -1.13
CA LEU A 215 -15.98 -4.74 -0.79
C LEU A 215 -17.17 -5.22 0.03
N ALA A 216 -17.33 -4.71 1.25
CA ALA A 216 -18.39 -5.12 2.14
C ALA A 216 -18.85 -3.95 3.00
N GLU A 217 -20.14 -3.70 3.04
CA GLU A 217 -20.77 -2.88 4.06
C GLU A 217 -20.86 -3.71 5.35
N THR A 218 -20.22 -3.26 6.41
CA THR A 218 -20.16 -3.98 7.69
C THR A 218 -21.17 -3.45 8.69
N THR A 219 -21.45 -2.16 8.61
CA THR A 219 -22.47 -1.44 9.40
C THR A 219 -23.09 -0.40 8.46
N PRO A 220 -24.35 0.01 8.63
CA PRO A 220 -24.96 1.00 7.76
C PRO A 220 -24.09 2.25 7.55
N GLY A 221 -23.74 2.52 6.30
CA GLY A 221 -22.90 3.63 5.88
C GLY A 221 -21.39 3.44 6.13
N ARG A 222 -20.93 2.26 6.59
CA ARG A 222 -19.52 1.98 6.83
C ARG A 222 -19.04 0.78 6.03
N MET A 223 -17.97 0.98 5.32
CA MET A 223 -17.48 0.00 4.34
C MET A 223 -16.06 -0.46 4.67
N TYR A 224 -15.83 -1.73 4.45
CA TYR A 224 -14.51 -2.35 4.34
C TYR A 224 -14.18 -2.59 2.87
N LEU A 225 -13.00 -2.17 2.44
CA LEU A 225 -12.51 -2.32 1.08
C LEU A 225 -11.09 -2.87 1.07
N ASN A 226 -10.88 -3.93 0.28
CA ASN A 226 -9.57 -4.37 -0.17
C ASN A 226 -9.58 -4.35 -1.70
N PRO A 227 -8.74 -3.55 -2.38
CA PRO A 227 -8.78 -3.46 -3.84
C PRO A 227 -8.29 -4.73 -4.53
N GLY A 228 -7.68 -5.66 -3.79
CA GLY A 228 -6.90 -6.76 -4.34
C GLY A 228 -5.48 -6.32 -4.67
N ALA A 229 -4.71 -7.19 -5.33
CA ALA A 229 -3.35 -6.89 -5.71
C ALA A 229 -3.26 -6.34 -7.14
N TRP A 230 -2.45 -5.30 -7.32
CA TRP A 230 -2.17 -4.76 -8.66
C TRP A 230 -1.47 -5.79 -9.54
N PHE A 231 -0.49 -6.53 -9.00
CA PHE A 231 0.24 -7.54 -9.78
C PHE A 231 -0.65 -8.71 -10.25
N ASP A 232 -1.82 -8.92 -9.63
CA ASP A 232 -2.79 -9.95 -9.99
C ASP A 232 -3.98 -9.33 -10.72
N GLY A 233 -3.80 -9.00 -12.00
CA GLY A 233 -4.86 -8.53 -12.89
C GLY A 233 -5.14 -7.03 -12.83
N GLN A 234 -4.15 -6.19 -12.50
CA GLN A 234 -4.22 -4.71 -12.48
C GLN A 234 -5.44 -4.19 -11.72
N ARG A 235 -5.67 -4.72 -10.52
CA ARG A 235 -6.83 -4.37 -9.69
C ARG A 235 -6.62 -3.05 -8.99
N TYR A 236 -7.68 -2.27 -8.94
CA TYR A 236 -7.77 -1.03 -8.19
C TYR A 236 -9.20 -0.83 -7.69
N ALA A 237 -9.44 0.23 -6.94
CA ALA A 237 -10.79 0.61 -6.53
C ALA A 237 -10.99 2.11 -6.70
N VAL A 238 -12.25 2.51 -6.81
CA VAL A 238 -12.68 3.91 -6.77
C VAL A 238 -13.68 4.07 -5.65
N ALA A 239 -13.52 5.11 -4.83
CA ALA A 239 -14.44 5.40 -3.74
C ALA A 239 -14.85 6.89 -3.75
N THR A 240 -16.10 7.14 -3.41
CA THR A 240 -16.67 8.47 -3.19
C THR A 240 -17.13 8.60 -1.74
N ASP A 241 -17.72 9.72 -1.39
CA ASP A 241 -18.33 9.93 -0.07
C ASP A 241 -19.48 8.96 0.25
N SER A 242 -20.14 8.40 -0.77
CA SER A 242 -21.34 7.53 -0.61
C SER A 242 -21.14 6.11 -1.12
N ASP A 243 -20.22 5.88 -2.06
CA ASP A 243 -20.09 4.59 -2.74
C ASP A 243 -18.63 4.14 -2.86
N ALA A 244 -18.41 2.89 -3.29
CA ALA A 244 -17.12 2.37 -3.67
C ALA A 244 -17.28 1.21 -4.66
N GLU A 245 -16.32 1.04 -5.57
CA GLU A 245 -16.33 -0.04 -6.55
C GLU A 245 -14.94 -0.65 -6.73
N LEU A 246 -14.91 -1.95 -7.05
CA LEU A 246 -13.70 -2.68 -7.43
C LEU A 246 -13.57 -2.68 -8.95
N CYS A 247 -12.41 -2.30 -9.44
CA CYS A 247 -12.13 -2.09 -10.85
C CYS A 247 -10.93 -2.90 -11.31
N THR A 248 -10.79 -3.04 -12.62
CA THR A 248 -9.61 -3.60 -13.28
C THR A 248 -9.14 -2.62 -14.34
N PHE A 249 -7.88 -2.25 -14.30
CA PHE A 249 -7.26 -1.42 -15.32
C PHE A 249 -6.90 -2.26 -16.54
N ARG A 250 -7.10 -1.72 -17.73
CA ARG A 250 -6.69 -2.32 -18.99
C ARG A 250 -5.71 -1.39 -19.66
N PRO A 251 -4.42 -1.75 -19.71
CA PRO A 251 -3.43 -0.96 -20.44
C PRO A 251 -3.84 -0.77 -21.91
N SER A 252 -3.41 0.33 -22.48
CA SER A 252 -3.55 0.57 -23.90
C SER A 252 -2.67 -0.43 -24.66
N SER A 253 -3.25 -1.22 -25.56
CA SER A 253 -2.54 -2.19 -26.42
C SER A 253 -1.69 -1.52 -27.47
#